data_517e4ab68e147c12f7b6b7b247b172ae
#
_entry.id   517e4ab68e147c12f7b6b7b247b172ae
#
_cell.length_a   1.000
_cell.length_b   1.000
_cell.length_c   1.000
_cell.angle_alpha   90.00
_cell.angle_beta   90.00
_cell.angle_gamma   90.00
#
_symmetry.space_group_name_H-M   'P 1'
#
loop_
_entity.id
_entity.type
_entity.pdbx_description
1 polymer ?
#
loop_
_entity_poly.entity_id
_entity_poly.type
_entity_poly.pdbx_seq_one_letter_code
_entity_poly.pdbx_strand_id
1 'polypeptide(L)'
;MRLCACACSAGVDLVAKDEAEATDFAKKILSYFQGDLVDWKVEDQAQLKDIMPKNRKWSYPIRNIIHIISDKDTFIELKQMYGKSIVTGFIRIEGKSFGLMASDSQHLGGAIDSESADKAANFIELCNLQNLPIISLVDTPGFMVGPDSEEEGA
;
A
#
# COMPACT_ATOMS: atom_id res chain seq x y z
N MET A 1 13.16 22.06 -2.87
CA MET A 1 11.92 21.89 -2.12
C MET A 1 12.21 20.92 -0.97
N ARG A 2 12.23 21.39 0.28
CA ARG A 2 12.47 20.50 1.43
C ARG A 2 11.20 19.71 1.64
N LEU A 3 11.22 18.42 1.28
CA LEU A 3 10.22 17.47 1.78
C LEU A 3 10.26 17.57 3.32
N CYS A 4 9.14 17.92 3.91
CA CYS A 4 9.04 18.09 5.34
C CYS A 4 9.44 16.78 6.02
N ALA A 5 10.28 16.84 7.06
CA ALA A 5 10.65 15.67 7.84
C ALA A 5 9.43 14.86 8.36
N CYS A 6 8.27 15.51 8.41
CA CYS A 6 6.99 14.88 8.74
C CYS A 6 6.53 13.83 7.72
N ALA A 7 6.92 13.92 6.44
CA ALA A 7 6.47 12.96 5.41
C ALA A 7 7.00 11.53 5.64
N CYS A 8 8.09 11.40 6.41
CA CYS A 8 8.68 10.11 6.78
C CYS A 8 8.22 9.64 8.18
N SER A 9 7.17 10.23 8.74
CA SER A 9 6.65 9.87 10.05
C SER A 9 5.35 9.06 9.96
N ALA A 10 5.08 8.28 11.00
CA ALA A 10 3.83 7.53 11.13
C ALA A 10 2.56 8.40 11.07
N GLY A 11 2.67 9.70 11.32
CA GLY A 11 1.55 10.62 11.42
C GLY A 11 1.06 11.22 10.09
N VAL A 12 1.72 10.95 8.95
CA VAL A 12 1.36 11.52 7.64
C VAL A 12 1.01 10.41 6.66
N ASP A 13 -0.24 10.34 6.23
CA ASP A 13 -0.72 9.34 5.29
C ASP A 13 -0.47 9.75 3.83
N LEU A 14 -0.68 11.01 3.48
CA LEU A 14 -0.53 11.55 2.13
C LEU A 14 0.13 12.92 2.15
N VAL A 15 0.93 13.19 1.13
CA VAL A 15 1.55 14.51 0.92
C VAL A 15 1.01 15.09 -0.38
N ALA A 16 0.30 16.21 -0.29
CA ALA A 16 -0.20 16.95 -1.44
C ALA A 16 0.75 18.12 -1.78
N LYS A 17 0.86 18.45 -3.06
CA LYS A 17 1.67 19.57 -3.53
C LYS A 17 0.98 20.92 -3.32
N ASP A 18 -0.35 20.92 -3.31
CA ASP A 18 -1.20 22.11 -3.15
C ASP A 18 -2.57 21.73 -2.56
N GLU A 19 -3.40 22.76 -2.28
CA GLU A 19 -4.73 22.61 -1.68
C GLU A 19 -5.72 21.87 -2.61
N ALA A 20 -5.57 22.02 -3.93
CA ALA A 20 -6.43 21.36 -4.90
C ALA A 20 -6.19 19.84 -4.86
N GLU A 21 -4.93 19.41 -4.89
CA GLU A 21 -4.56 17.99 -4.77
C GLU A 21 -4.96 17.40 -3.42
N ALA A 22 -4.81 18.16 -2.32
CA ALA A 22 -5.29 17.74 -1.00
C ALA A 22 -6.80 17.49 -0.98
N THR A 23 -7.56 18.36 -1.64
CA THR A 23 -9.02 18.23 -1.79
C THR A 23 -9.36 16.99 -2.62
N ASP A 24 -8.63 16.73 -3.69
CA ASP A 24 -8.85 15.56 -4.55
C ASP A 24 -8.51 14.25 -3.81
N PHE A 25 -7.44 14.22 -3.03
CA PHE A 25 -7.14 13.08 -2.15
C PHE A 25 -8.26 12.84 -1.14
N ALA A 26 -8.75 13.88 -0.48
CA ALA A 26 -9.84 13.76 0.49
C ALA A 26 -11.10 13.18 -0.15
N LYS A 27 -11.50 13.69 -1.33
CA LYS A 27 -12.65 13.17 -2.09
C LYS A 27 -12.43 11.72 -2.51
N LYS A 28 -11.23 11.40 -2.99
CA LYS A 28 -10.88 10.03 -3.41
C LYS A 28 -10.97 9.06 -2.23
N ILE A 29 -10.40 9.40 -1.07
CA ILE A 29 -10.48 8.57 0.14
C ILE A 29 -11.94 8.38 0.57
N LEU A 30 -12.72 9.46 0.67
CA LEU A 30 -14.12 9.38 1.06
C LEU A 30 -14.93 8.48 0.12
N SER A 31 -14.60 8.46 -1.18
CA SER A 31 -15.31 7.63 -2.15
C SER A 31 -15.25 6.14 -1.83
N TYR A 32 -14.16 5.64 -1.20
CA TYR A 32 -14.05 4.23 -0.85
C TYR A 32 -15.05 3.77 0.21
N PHE A 33 -15.61 4.71 0.98
CA PHE A 33 -16.57 4.43 2.05
C PHE A 33 -18.02 4.77 1.66
N GLN A 34 -18.27 5.17 0.40
CA GLN A 34 -19.59 5.60 -0.09
C GLN A 34 -20.31 4.57 -0.96
N GLY A 35 -19.84 3.33 -0.94
CA GLY A 35 -20.43 2.23 -1.73
C GLY A 35 -19.69 1.92 -3.02
N ASP A 36 -20.28 1.03 -3.82
CA ASP A 36 -19.68 0.49 -5.02
C ASP A 36 -19.81 1.45 -6.21
N LEU A 37 -18.85 1.41 -7.14
CA LEU A 37 -18.95 2.09 -8.42
C LEU A 37 -19.63 1.18 -9.44
N VAL A 38 -20.52 1.74 -10.25
CA VAL A 38 -21.23 1.01 -11.30
C VAL A 38 -20.37 0.89 -12.56
N ASP A 39 -19.60 1.94 -12.86
CA ASP A 39 -18.71 1.98 -14.03
C ASP A 39 -17.25 1.82 -13.56
N TRP A 40 -16.62 0.74 -13.98
CA TRP A 40 -15.23 0.44 -13.69
C TRP A 40 -14.49 -0.08 -14.92
N LYS A 41 -13.19 0.09 -14.95
CA LYS A 41 -12.30 -0.36 -16.02
C LYS A 41 -11.08 -1.02 -15.41
N VAL A 42 -10.61 -2.09 -16.01
CA VAL A 42 -9.40 -2.82 -15.60
C VAL A 42 -8.31 -2.75 -16.66
N GLU A 43 -7.07 -3.00 -16.24
CA GLU A 43 -5.98 -3.30 -17.16
C GLU A 43 -6.10 -4.74 -17.68
N ASP A 44 -5.37 -5.02 -18.76
CA ASP A 44 -5.28 -6.40 -19.26
C ASP A 44 -4.50 -7.27 -18.26
N GLN A 45 -5.23 -8.13 -17.55
CA GLN A 45 -4.67 -9.00 -16.52
C GLN A 45 -3.76 -10.11 -17.08
N ALA A 46 -3.75 -10.35 -18.39
CA ALA A 46 -2.78 -11.26 -19.01
C ALA A 46 -1.31 -10.81 -18.78
N GLN A 47 -1.08 -9.51 -18.56
CA GLN A 47 0.22 -8.94 -18.21
C GLN A 47 0.82 -9.50 -16.92
N LEU A 48 0.01 -10.01 -15.99
CA LEU A 48 0.48 -10.62 -14.75
C LEU A 48 1.39 -11.84 -14.99
N LYS A 49 1.26 -12.53 -16.12
CA LYS A 49 2.09 -13.69 -16.48
C LYS A 49 3.56 -13.32 -16.66
N ASP A 50 3.82 -12.10 -17.15
CA ASP A 50 5.15 -11.65 -17.54
C ASP A 50 5.82 -10.74 -16.50
N ILE A 51 5.09 -10.33 -15.46
CA ILE A 51 5.58 -9.41 -14.43
C ILE A 51 6.60 -10.05 -13.50
N MET A 52 6.42 -11.35 -13.21
CA MET A 52 7.31 -12.04 -12.29
C MET A 52 8.66 -12.33 -12.95
N PRO A 53 9.79 -11.94 -12.32
CA PRO A 53 11.10 -12.21 -12.89
C PRO A 53 11.34 -13.71 -12.98
N LYS A 54 11.95 -14.15 -14.08
CA LYS A 54 12.35 -15.56 -14.28
C LYS A 54 13.28 -16.05 -13.17
N ASN A 55 14.14 -15.17 -12.68
CA ASN A 55 14.98 -15.43 -11.52
C ASN A 55 14.28 -14.95 -10.25
N ARG A 56 13.84 -15.89 -9.42
CA ARG A 56 13.14 -15.63 -8.15
C ARG A 56 13.97 -14.87 -7.10
N LYS A 57 15.26 -14.67 -7.31
CA LYS A 57 16.13 -13.88 -6.44
C LYS A 57 16.05 -12.37 -6.72
N TRP A 58 15.40 -11.98 -7.81
CA TRP A 58 15.26 -10.58 -8.17
C TRP A 58 13.97 -10.01 -7.61
N SER A 59 14.08 -8.83 -7.02
CA SER A 59 12.92 -8.05 -6.58
C SER A 59 12.11 -7.56 -7.80
N TYR A 60 10.82 -7.32 -7.60
CA TYR A 60 9.91 -6.82 -8.62
C TYR A 60 9.07 -5.67 -8.05
N PRO A 61 8.59 -4.75 -8.92
CA PRO A 61 7.79 -3.63 -8.48
C PRO A 61 6.36 -4.08 -8.17
N ILE A 62 6.06 -4.33 -6.88
CA ILE A 62 4.73 -4.79 -6.43
C ILE A 62 3.62 -3.83 -6.85
N ARG A 63 3.90 -2.53 -6.96
CA ARG A 63 2.94 -1.51 -7.40
C ARG A 63 2.41 -1.76 -8.81
N ASN A 64 3.20 -2.35 -9.69
CA ASN A 64 2.73 -2.74 -11.03
C ASN A 64 1.68 -3.85 -10.95
N ILE A 65 1.87 -4.82 -10.05
CA ILE A 65 0.88 -5.87 -9.81
C ILE A 65 -0.41 -5.25 -9.25
N ILE A 66 -0.28 -4.36 -8.28
CA ILE A 66 -1.42 -3.65 -7.67
C ILE A 66 -2.23 -2.91 -8.74
N HIS A 67 -1.57 -2.18 -9.64
CA HIS A 67 -2.25 -1.47 -10.73
C HIS A 67 -3.00 -2.39 -11.70
N ILE A 68 -2.47 -3.59 -11.96
CA ILE A 68 -3.10 -4.54 -12.88
C ILE A 68 -4.32 -5.23 -12.25
N ILE A 69 -4.24 -5.57 -10.96
CA ILE A 69 -5.35 -6.24 -10.26
C ILE A 69 -6.48 -5.30 -9.84
N SER A 70 -6.18 -4.00 -9.74
CA SER A 70 -7.16 -2.99 -9.36
C SER A 70 -7.83 -2.34 -10.57
N ASP A 71 -9.00 -1.76 -10.34
CA ASP A 71 -9.65 -0.90 -11.32
C ASP A 71 -8.75 0.31 -11.63
N LYS A 72 -8.77 0.77 -12.89
CA LYS A 72 -7.92 1.88 -13.36
C LYS A 72 -8.09 3.11 -12.47
N ASP A 73 -6.95 3.72 -12.13
CA ASP A 73 -6.85 4.97 -11.38
C ASP A 73 -7.49 4.93 -9.97
N THR A 74 -7.79 3.73 -9.46
CA THR A 74 -8.38 3.59 -8.14
C THR A 74 -7.36 3.40 -7.03
N PHE A 75 -6.14 2.95 -7.30
CA PHE A 75 -5.15 2.79 -6.25
C PHE A 75 -4.76 4.12 -5.61
N ILE A 76 -4.79 4.17 -4.28
CA ILE A 76 -4.23 5.26 -3.47
C ILE A 76 -3.36 4.65 -2.38
N GLU A 77 -2.06 4.92 -2.45
CA GLU A 77 -1.08 4.43 -1.47
C GLU A 77 -1.03 5.37 -0.27
N LEU A 78 -1.11 4.81 0.94
CA LEU A 78 -0.96 5.53 2.20
C LEU A 78 0.44 5.34 2.77
N LYS A 79 0.97 6.36 3.45
CA LYS A 79 2.27 6.33 4.15
C LYS A 79 3.42 5.83 3.26
N GLN A 80 3.48 6.30 2.00
CA GLN A 80 4.46 5.85 1.01
C GLN A 80 5.92 6.02 1.48
N MET A 81 6.19 7.01 2.33
CA MET A 81 7.54 7.34 2.81
C MET A 81 7.89 6.69 4.15
N TYR A 82 6.94 5.99 4.80
CA TYR A 82 7.08 5.32 6.09
C TYR A 82 6.85 3.83 5.95
N GLY A 83 7.60 2.98 6.68
CA GLY A 83 7.46 1.52 6.68
C GLY A 83 7.44 0.96 5.25
N LYS A 84 8.52 1.16 4.48
CA LYS A 84 8.55 0.97 3.03
C LYS A 84 8.51 -0.49 2.59
N SER A 85 8.82 -1.45 3.47
CA SER A 85 8.76 -2.88 3.16
C SER A 85 7.31 -3.40 3.05
N ILE A 86 6.32 -2.61 3.50
CA ILE A 86 4.90 -2.88 3.30
C ILE A 86 4.24 -1.69 2.59
N VAL A 87 3.55 -1.96 1.51
CA VAL A 87 2.65 -1.04 0.82
C VAL A 87 1.26 -1.19 1.44
N THR A 88 0.66 -0.08 1.86
CA THR A 88 -0.74 -0.02 2.32
C THR A 88 -1.52 0.98 1.51
N GLY A 89 -2.79 0.73 1.26
CA GLY A 89 -3.62 1.66 0.50
C GLY A 89 -5.01 1.13 0.23
N PHE A 90 -5.77 1.91 -0.52
CA PHE A 90 -7.11 1.53 -0.96
C PHE A 90 -7.11 1.25 -2.45
N ILE A 91 -7.87 0.25 -2.86
CA ILE A 91 -8.10 -0.12 -4.26
C ILE A 91 -9.59 -0.38 -4.47
N ARG A 92 -9.98 -0.47 -5.75
CA ARG A 92 -11.25 -1.07 -6.15
C ARG A 92 -11.01 -2.25 -7.07
N ILE A 93 -11.86 -3.26 -6.94
CA ILE A 93 -11.94 -4.40 -7.84
C ILE A 93 -13.40 -4.58 -8.22
N GLU A 94 -13.69 -4.51 -9.50
CA GLU A 94 -15.07 -4.54 -10.03
C GLU A 94 -15.99 -3.52 -9.32
N GLY A 95 -15.47 -2.30 -9.12
CA GLY A 95 -16.15 -1.21 -8.45
C GLY A 95 -16.20 -1.29 -6.92
N LYS A 96 -15.91 -2.44 -6.33
CA LYS A 96 -15.97 -2.67 -4.87
C LYS A 96 -14.71 -2.21 -4.19
N SER A 97 -14.83 -1.57 -3.03
CA SER A 97 -13.71 -1.04 -2.25
C SER A 97 -13.04 -2.11 -1.39
N PHE A 98 -11.70 -2.08 -1.39
CA PHE A 98 -10.87 -2.94 -0.55
C PHE A 98 -9.72 -2.15 0.05
N GLY A 99 -9.32 -2.51 1.28
CA GLY A 99 -7.99 -2.25 1.77
C GLY A 99 -6.99 -3.17 1.07
N LEU A 100 -5.81 -2.66 0.75
CA LEU A 100 -4.71 -3.43 0.19
C LEU A 100 -3.49 -3.36 1.11
N MET A 101 -2.89 -4.49 1.35
CA MET A 101 -1.61 -4.63 2.05
C MET A 101 -0.70 -5.53 1.22
N ALA A 102 0.51 -5.09 0.90
CA ALA A 102 1.40 -5.85 0.03
C ALA A 102 2.86 -5.73 0.48
N SER A 103 3.60 -6.83 0.45
CA SER A 103 5.04 -6.84 0.71
C SER A 103 5.79 -6.21 -0.46
N ASP A 104 6.75 -5.29 -0.18
CA ASP A 104 7.62 -4.69 -1.19
C ASP A 104 9.02 -5.31 -1.13
N SER A 105 9.29 -6.28 -2.01
CA SER A 105 10.58 -6.96 -2.08
C SER A 105 11.73 -6.06 -2.53
N GLN A 106 11.45 -4.86 -3.05
CA GLN A 106 12.47 -3.86 -3.41
C GLN A 106 13.05 -3.15 -2.18
N HIS A 107 12.38 -3.26 -1.02
CA HIS A 107 12.84 -2.69 0.24
C HIS A 107 13.13 -3.80 1.24
N LEU A 108 14.36 -3.86 1.80
CA LEU A 108 14.82 -4.88 2.75
C LEU A 108 14.55 -6.34 2.29
N GLY A 109 14.43 -6.57 0.96
CA GLY A 109 14.05 -7.89 0.44
C GLY A 109 12.64 -8.33 0.85
N GLY A 110 11.78 -7.42 1.28
CA GLY A 110 10.44 -7.71 1.80
C GLY A 110 10.39 -8.09 3.27
N ALA A 111 11.52 -7.99 4.01
CA ALA A 111 11.53 -8.23 5.45
C ALA A 111 10.76 -7.12 6.18
N ILE A 112 10.02 -7.49 7.21
CA ILE A 112 9.17 -6.59 7.98
C ILE A 112 10.01 -6.01 9.13
N ASP A 113 10.22 -4.70 9.10
CA ASP A 113 10.81 -3.91 10.19
C ASP A 113 9.71 -3.35 11.11
N SER A 114 10.10 -2.72 12.22
CA SER A 114 9.18 -2.15 13.21
C SER A 114 8.25 -1.10 12.59
N GLU A 115 8.79 -0.20 11.76
CA GLU A 115 7.98 0.82 11.07
C GLU A 115 6.92 0.20 10.15
N SER A 116 7.27 -0.86 9.43
CA SER A 116 6.35 -1.57 8.54
C SER A 116 5.29 -2.37 9.31
N ALA A 117 5.66 -2.95 10.46
CA ALA A 117 4.74 -3.63 11.34
C ALA A 117 3.71 -2.64 11.91
N ASP A 118 4.15 -1.48 12.42
CA ASP A 118 3.28 -0.41 12.91
C ASP A 118 2.35 0.12 11.82
N LYS A 119 2.89 0.35 10.61
CA LYS A 119 2.11 0.78 9.46
C LYS A 119 1.01 -0.23 9.13
N ALA A 120 1.34 -1.52 9.10
CA ALA A 120 0.39 -2.59 8.83
C ALA A 120 -0.69 -2.68 9.92
N ALA A 121 -0.30 -2.62 11.19
CA ALA A 121 -1.23 -2.67 12.32
C ALA A 121 -2.25 -1.52 12.28
N ASN A 122 -1.76 -0.28 12.13
CA ASN A 122 -2.61 0.90 12.01
C ASN A 122 -3.56 0.83 10.79
N PHE A 123 -3.09 0.28 9.67
CA PHE A 123 -3.91 0.13 8.47
C PHE A 123 -5.00 -0.93 8.64
N ILE A 124 -4.68 -2.06 9.29
CA ILE A 124 -5.66 -3.10 9.61
C ILE A 124 -6.75 -2.54 10.53
N GLU A 125 -6.36 -1.78 11.55
CA GLU A 125 -7.32 -1.14 12.46
C GLU A 125 -8.24 -0.16 11.71
N LEU A 126 -7.68 0.68 10.84
CA LEU A 126 -8.45 1.60 9.98
C LEU A 126 -9.48 0.85 9.14
N CYS A 127 -9.06 -0.22 8.45
CA CYS A 127 -9.96 -1.02 7.63
C CYS A 127 -11.05 -1.71 8.46
N ASN A 128 -10.69 -2.22 9.64
CA ASN A 128 -11.64 -2.86 10.54
C ASN A 128 -12.71 -1.87 11.05
N LEU A 129 -12.31 -0.66 11.44
CA LEU A 129 -13.25 0.40 11.86
C LEU A 129 -14.23 0.80 10.76
N GLN A 130 -13.81 0.70 9.51
CA GLN A 130 -14.63 1.05 8.34
C GLN A 130 -15.36 -0.16 7.73
N ASN A 131 -15.24 -1.36 8.32
CA ASN A 131 -15.75 -2.63 7.79
C ASN A 131 -15.29 -2.88 6.34
N LEU A 132 -14.07 -2.50 6.01
CA LEU A 132 -13.49 -2.65 4.68
C LEU A 132 -12.69 -3.96 4.62
N PRO A 133 -13.01 -4.90 3.70
CA PRO A 133 -12.24 -6.12 3.54
C PRO A 133 -10.82 -5.81 3.03
N ILE A 134 -9.83 -6.59 3.51
CA ILE A 134 -8.42 -6.40 3.16
C ILE A 134 -7.97 -7.51 2.23
N ILE A 135 -7.28 -7.13 1.15
CA ILE A 135 -6.51 -8.03 0.30
C ILE A 135 -5.04 -7.94 0.72
N SER A 136 -4.43 -9.07 1.03
CA SER A 136 -3.02 -9.14 1.40
C SER A 136 -2.22 -9.89 0.34
N LEU A 137 -1.21 -9.22 -0.25
CA LEU A 137 -0.25 -9.80 -1.18
C LEU A 137 1.05 -10.06 -0.42
N VAL A 138 1.27 -11.30 -0.01
CA VAL A 138 2.36 -11.67 0.90
C VAL A 138 3.53 -12.25 0.13
N ASP A 139 4.68 -11.55 0.17
CA ASP A 139 5.98 -12.01 -0.32
C ASP A 139 7.07 -11.49 0.61
N THR A 140 7.24 -12.15 1.75
CA THR A 140 8.16 -11.74 2.80
C THR A 140 8.93 -12.93 3.34
N PRO A 141 10.23 -12.76 3.68
CA PRO A 141 11.00 -13.77 4.41
C PRO A 141 10.62 -13.84 5.90
N GLY A 142 9.90 -12.82 6.43
CA GLY A 142 9.51 -12.70 7.82
C GLY A 142 9.91 -11.36 8.42
N PHE A 143 9.90 -11.29 9.74
CA PHE A 143 10.33 -10.12 10.49
C PHE A 143 11.85 -9.98 10.50
N MET A 144 12.34 -8.72 10.57
CA MET A 144 13.74 -8.45 10.86
C MET A 144 14.10 -9.02 12.23
N VAL A 145 15.27 -9.66 12.30
CA VAL A 145 15.82 -10.23 13.53
C VAL A 145 17.17 -9.57 13.85
N GLY A 146 17.43 -9.33 15.12
CA GLY A 146 18.67 -8.77 15.59
C GLY A 146 18.46 -7.88 16.83
N PRO A 147 19.54 -7.56 17.57
CA PRO A 147 19.43 -6.76 18.79
C PRO A 147 18.74 -5.42 18.56
N ASP A 148 19.09 -4.73 17.46
CA ASP A 148 18.54 -3.42 17.15
C ASP A 148 17.01 -3.50 16.84
N SER A 149 16.60 -4.53 16.09
CA SER A 149 15.17 -4.74 15.77
C SER A 149 14.35 -5.15 16.98
N GLU A 150 14.95 -5.92 17.90
CA GLU A 150 14.28 -6.32 19.15
C GLU A 150 14.12 -5.14 20.12
N GLU A 151 15.11 -4.22 20.18
CA GLU A 151 15.01 -2.98 20.97
C GLU A 151 13.95 -2.03 20.42
N GLU A 152 13.73 -2.00 19.10
CA GLU A 152 12.69 -1.20 18.44
C GLU A 152 11.28 -1.83 18.52
N GLY A 153 11.16 -3.06 19.03
CA GLY A 153 9.88 -3.73 19.29
C GLY A 153 9.28 -4.44 18.07
N ALA A 154 10.12 -4.90 17.13
CA ALA A 154 9.68 -5.68 15.97
C ALA A 154 9.31 -7.13 16.35
#